data_aaa1263699ee3a21c15057095ce0f36e
#
_entry.id   aaa1263699ee3a21c15057095ce0f36e
#
_cell.length_a   1.000
_cell.length_b   1.000
_cell.length_c   1.000
_cell.angle_alpha   90.00
_cell.angle_beta   90.00
_cell.angle_gamma   90.00
#
_symmetry.space_group_name_H-M   'P 1'
#
loop_
_entity.id
_entity.type
_entity.pdbx_description
1 polymer ?
#
loop_
_entity_poly.entity_id
_entity_poly.type
_entity_poly.pdbx_seq_one_letter_code
_entity_poly.pdbx_strand_id
1 'polypeptide(L)'
;GGQVFSQTTNPEVSTGDGVAIAWRSGATIRDPEFVQFHPTALTVPGAPRFLISEAVRGEGAHLIDHSGKRFAFDYHPDGELAPRDIVSRAIFSHLQKTGESYVFLDLQAIPPERIRYRFPNIIRVCQHWDVDLFTKPIPVTPAAHYWMGGIAVDTMNQTSIPGLYAVGETASTGVHGANRLASNSLLECVVYAAQLA
;
A
#
# COMPACT_ATOMS: atom_id res chain seq x y z
N GLY A 1 4.43 -9.64 -7.28
CA GLY A 1 4.26 -9.01 -8.50
C GLY A 1 3.21 -7.92 -8.66
N GLY A 2 3.39 -6.74 -8.01
CA GLY A 2 2.43 -5.64 -8.12
C GLY A 2 2.26 -5.10 -9.55
N GLN A 3 3.20 -5.38 -10.45
CA GLN A 3 3.16 -4.93 -11.86
C GLN A 3 2.08 -5.63 -12.72
N VAL A 4 1.36 -6.60 -12.19
CA VAL A 4 0.13 -7.11 -12.83
C VAL A 4 -0.99 -6.09 -12.84
N PHE A 5 -0.96 -5.11 -11.92
CA PHE A 5 -1.91 -4.02 -11.83
C PHE A 5 -1.41 -2.77 -12.56
N SER A 6 -2.29 -2.10 -13.32
CA SER A 6 -1.97 -0.84 -14.00
C SER A 6 -1.71 0.32 -13.05
N GLN A 7 -2.22 0.24 -11.81
CA GLN A 7 -2.01 1.23 -10.76
C GLN A 7 -1.36 0.55 -9.56
N THR A 8 -0.06 0.74 -9.40
CA THR A 8 0.71 0.13 -8.32
C THR A 8 1.78 1.07 -7.79
N THR A 9 2.07 0.97 -6.49
CA THR A 9 3.19 1.66 -5.85
C THR A 9 4.50 0.88 -5.97
N ASN A 10 4.48 -0.31 -6.55
CA ASN A 10 5.67 -1.14 -6.70
C ASN A 10 6.56 -0.66 -7.86
N PRO A 11 7.89 -0.81 -7.77
CA PRO A 11 8.79 -0.50 -8.87
C PRO A 11 8.55 -1.45 -10.06
N GLU A 12 8.99 -1.04 -11.25
CA GLU A 12 8.79 -1.77 -12.51
C GLU A 12 9.35 -3.20 -12.48
N VAL A 13 10.40 -3.44 -11.68
CA VAL A 13 11.00 -4.76 -11.51
C VAL A 13 10.18 -5.73 -10.66
N SER A 14 9.07 -5.31 -10.07
CA SER A 14 8.20 -6.16 -9.23
C SER A 14 7.23 -6.98 -10.07
N THR A 15 7.75 -7.80 -10.96
CA THR A 15 7.02 -8.58 -11.97
C THR A 15 6.52 -9.92 -11.47
N GLY A 16 7.02 -10.42 -10.32
CA GLY A 16 6.62 -11.70 -9.73
C GLY A 16 7.42 -12.90 -10.22
N ASP A 17 8.62 -12.67 -10.73
CA ASP A 17 9.47 -13.72 -11.34
C ASP A 17 9.78 -14.86 -10.38
N GLY A 18 10.07 -14.55 -9.10
CA GLY A 18 10.36 -15.56 -8.08
C GLY A 18 9.20 -16.53 -7.89
N VAL A 19 7.97 -16.02 -7.83
CA VAL A 19 6.77 -16.87 -7.73
C VAL A 19 6.54 -17.66 -9.01
N ALA A 20 6.75 -17.07 -10.19
CA ALA A 20 6.59 -17.74 -11.47
C ALA A 20 7.61 -18.89 -11.63
N ILE A 21 8.87 -18.69 -11.22
CA ILE A 21 9.92 -19.71 -11.25
C ILE A 21 9.54 -20.87 -10.31
N ALA A 22 9.17 -20.57 -9.08
CA ALA A 22 8.78 -21.59 -8.09
C ALA A 22 7.55 -22.39 -8.56
N TRP A 23 6.52 -21.72 -9.08
CA TRP A 23 5.33 -22.39 -9.61
C TRP A 23 5.65 -23.32 -10.78
N ARG A 24 6.45 -22.88 -11.75
CA ARG A 24 6.88 -23.71 -12.88
C ARG A 24 7.72 -24.92 -12.44
N SER A 25 8.40 -24.80 -11.30
CA SER A 25 9.14 -25.92 -10.68
C SER A 25 8.25 -26.86 -9.86
N GLY A 26 6.95 -26.59 -9.75
CA GLY A 26 5.98 -27.40 -9.02
C GLY A 26 5.76 -27.00 -7.56
N ALA A 27 6.25 -25.83 -7.12
CA ALA A 27 5.96 -25.32 -5.78
C ALA A 27 4.49 -24.92 -5.63
N THR A 28 3.94 -25.17 -4.44
CA THR A 28 2.60 -24.75 -4.08
C THR A 28 2.53 -23.21 -3.93
N ILE A 29 1.54 -22.60 -4.57
CA ILE A 29 1.22 -21.19 -4.40
C ILE A 29 -0.03 -21.09 -3.53
N ARG A 30 -0.07 -20.11 -2.61
CA ARG A 30 -1.17 -19.90 -1.67
C ARG A 30 -1.64 -18.45 -1.73
N ASP A 31 -2.95 -18.23 -1.64
CA ASP A 31 -3.63 -16.95 -1.54
C ASP A 31 -3.21 -15.92 -2.62
N PRO A 32 -3.10 -16.30 -3.92
CA PRO A 32 -2.64 -15.38 -4.96
C PRO A 32 -3.55 -14.17 -5.17
N GLU A 33 -4.81 -14.27 -4.76
CA GLU A 33 -5.82 -13.20 -4.81
C GLU A 33 -5.66 -12.14 -3.70
N PHE A 34 -4.86 -12.40 -2.66
CA PHE A 34 -4.70 -11.48 -1.53
C PHE A 34 -3.68 -10.40 -1.85
N VAL A 35 -4.15 -9.36 -2.52
CA VAL A 35 -3.38 -8.16 -2.82
C VAL A 35 -3.92 -6.98 -2.01
N GLN A 36 -3.06 -6.35 -1.21
CA GLN A 36 -3.42 -5.15 -0.45
C GLN A 36 -3.30 -3.91 -1.33
N PHE A 37 -4.39 -3.14 -1.41
CA PHE A 37 -4.36 -1.80 -1.98
C PHE A 37 -4.03 -0.78 -0.88
N HIS A 38 -3.06 0.10 -1.16
CA HIS A 38 -2.81 1.23 -0.28
C HIS A 38 -3.75 2.39 -0.66
N PRO A 39 -4.48 2.99 0.30
CA PRO A 39 -5.53 3.96 -0.02
C PRO A 39 -5.01 5.28 -0.61
N THR A 40 -3.78 5.69 -0.28
CA THR A 40 -3.26 7.02 -0.60
C THR A 40 -1.99 6.94 -1.43
N ALA A 41 -2.12 6.62 -2.72
CA ALA A 41 -1.06 6.76 -3.72
C ALA A 41 -1.22 8.10 -4.47
N LEU A 42 -0.11 8.84 -4.63
CA LEU A 42 -0.08 10.10 -5.38
C LEU A 42 -0.66 9.92 -6.78
N THR A 43 -1.57 10.79 -7.17
CA THR A 43 -2.31 10.71 -8.44
C THR A 43 -2.19 12.03 -9.20
N VAL A 44 -1.02 12.23 -9.82
CA VAL A 44 -0.74 13.37 -10.69
C VAL A 44 -0.44 12.81 -12.10
N PRO A 45 -0.95 13.43 -13.17
CA PRO A 45 -0.64 13.00 -14.54
C PRO A 45 0.86 12.92 -14.79
N GLY A 46 1.33 11.77 -15.30
CA GLY A 46 2.76 11.52 -15.56
C GLY A 46 3.58 11.10 -14.33
N ALA A 47 3.07 11.24 -13.12
CA ALA A 47 3.76 10.81 -11.91
C ALA A 47 3.63 9.29 -11.70
N PRO A 48 4.67 8.62 -11.17
CA PRO A 48 4.52 7.27 -10.64
C PRO A 48 3.59 7.30 -9.42
N ARG A 49 2.95 6.16 -9.14
CA ARG A 49 2.09 6.00 -7.95
C ARG A 49 2.94 5.98 -6.66
N PHE A 50 3.42 7.15 -6.25
CA PHE A 50 4.21 7.28 -5.03
C PHE A 50 3.33 7.08 -3.79
N LEU A 51 3.81 6.28 -2.84
CA LEU A 51 3.10 6.01 -1.59
C LEU A 51 3.12 7.23 -0.67
N ILE A 52 1.95 7.78 -0.37
CA ILE A 52 1.79 8.73 0.74
C ILE A 52 1.51 7.91 2.00
N SER A 53 2.49 7.88 2.90
CA SER A 53 2.47 7.01 4.08
C SER A 53 1.18 7.15 4.91
N GLU A 54 0.71 6.03 5.44
CA GLU A 54 -0.40 5.99 6.40
C GLU A 54 -0.17 6.88 7.63
N ALA A 55 1.10 7.06 8.02
CA ALA A 55 1.47 7.94 9.12
C ALA A 55 0.98 9.39 8.93
N VAL A 56 0.79 9.85 7.68
CA VAL A 56 0.23 11.18 7.40
C VAL A 56 -1.21 11.28 7.88
N ARG A 57 -2.04 10.24 7.66
CA ARG A 57 -3.40 10.17 8.20
C ARG A 57 -3.39 10.05 9.73
N GLY A 58 -2.46 9.27 10.28
CA GLY A 58 -2.25 9.16 11.73
C GLY A 58 -1.83 10.46 12.41
N GLU A 59 -1.17 11.40 11.69
CA GLU A 59 -0.83 12.74 12.19
C GLU A 59 -2.00 13.72 12.07
N GLY A 60 -3.12 13.35 11.44
CA GLY A 60 -4.32 14.16 11.36
C GLY A 60 -4.69 14.68 9.97
N ALA A 61 -4.08 14.15 8.90
CA ALA A 61 -4.53 14.48 7.54
C ALA A 61 -5.93 13.92 7.26
N HIS A 62 -6.74 14.68 6.55
CA HIS A 62 -8.12 14.34 6.22
C HIS A 62 -8.26 13.86 4.77
N LEU A 63 -9.13 12.87 4.55
CA LEU A 63 -9.58 12.51 3.21
C LEU A 63 -10.80 13.36 2.84
N ILE A 64 -10.65 14.17 1.80
CA ILE A 64 -11.71 15.04 1.31
C ILE A 64 -12.00 14.78 -0.17
N ASP A 65 -13.25 15.00 -0.57
CA ASP A 65 -13.68 14.97 -1.97
C ASP A 65 -13.48 16.34 -2.66
N HIS A 66 -13.90 16.45 -3.92
CA HIS A 66 -13.82 17.69 -4.70
C HIS A 66 -14.68 18.83 -4.16
N SER A 67 -15.66 18.56 -3.30
CA SER A 67 -16.44 19.57 -2.59
C SER A 67 -15.80 20.03 -1.27
N GLY A 68 -14.70 19.39 -0.85
CA GLY A 68 -14.05 19.61 0.44
C GLY A 68 -14.67 18.82 1.61
N LYS A 69 -15.63 17.92 1.33
CA LYS A 69 -16.25 17.09 2.36
C LYS A 69 -15.35 15.94 2.78
N ARG A 70 -15.21 15.72 4.11
CA ARG A 70 -14.60 14.52 4.68
C ARG A 70 -15.56 13.35 4.54
N PHE A 71 -15.45 12.59 3.47
CA PHE A 71 -16.39 11.52 3.12
C PHE A 71 -16.12 10.19 3.81
N ALA A 72 -14.92 9.98 4.36
CA ALA A 72 -14.52 8.68 4.93
C ALA A 72 -15.45 8.20 6.06
N PHE A 73 -16.01 9.13 6.84
CA PHE A 73 -16.99 8.86 7.90
C PHE A 73 -18.35 8.38 7.40
N ASP A 74 -18.68 8.58 6.13
CA ASP A 74 -19.88 8.00 5.53
C ASP A 74 -19.77 6.47 5.37
N TYR A 75 -18.56 5.92 5.48
CA TYR A 75 -18.24 4.50 5.26
C TYR A 75 -17.79 3.76 6.52
N HIS A 76 -17.16 4.46 7.47
CA HIS A 76 -16.68 3.86 8.71
C HIS A 76 -16.57 4.91 9.84
N PRO A 77 -16.92 4.57 11.10
CA PRO A 77 -16.87 5.51 12.22
C PRO A 77 -15.47 6.05 12.52
N ASP A 78 -14.40 5.31 12.21
CA ASP A 78 -13.02 5.77 12.39
C ASP A 78 -12.52 6.60 11.19
N GLY A 79 -13.35 6.81 10.16
CA GLY A 79 -13.02 7.62 8.99
C GLY A 79 -11.70 7.22 8.33
N GLU A 80 -10.78 8.16 8.21
CA GLU A 80 -9.45 7.98 7.60
C GLU A 80 -8.51 7.06 8.40
N LEU A 81 -8.82 6.78 9.66
CA LEU A 81 -8.02 5.94 10.55
C LEU A 81 -8.47 4.47 10.53
N ALA A 82 -9.54 4.16 9.81
CA ALA A 82 -9.98 2.78 9.59
C ALA A 82 -8.86 1.94 8.91
N PRO A 83 -8.92 0.59 8.99
CA PRO A 83 -7.97 -0.29 8.30
C PRO A 83 -7.85 0.01 6.80
N ARG A 84 -6.67 -0.27 6.22
CA ARG A 84 -6.34 0.08 4.82
C ARG A 84 -7.36 -0.42 3.81
N ASP A 85 -7.83 -1.63 3.97
CA ASP A 85 -8.84 -2.23 3.07
C ASP A 85 -10.18 -1.48 3.15
N ILE A 86 -10.59 -1.04 4.35
CA ILE A 86 -11.79 -0.23 4.56
C ILE A 86 -11.65 1.12 3.88
N VAL A 87 -10.54 1.83 4.13
CA VAL A 87 -10.30 3.15 3.54
C VAL A 87 -10.18 3.06 2.02
N SER A 88 -9.49 2.03 1.49
CA SER A 88 -9.37 1.82 0.04
C SER A 88 -10.74 1.58 -0.60
N ARG A 89 -11.59 0.76 0.02
CA ARG A 89 -12.97 0.51 -0.45
C ARG A 89 -13.86 1.74 -0.31
N ALA A 90 -13.69 2.53 0.75
CA ALA A 90 -14.41 3.79 0.93
C ALA A 90 -14.11 4.76 -0.20
N ILE A 91 -12.81 4.97 -0.53
CA ILE A 91 -12.40 5.81 -1.65
C ILE A 91 -12.96 5.27 -2.96
N PHE A 92 -12.78 3.98 -3.25
CA PHE A 92 -13.30 3.37 -4.46
C PHE A 92 -14.81 3.55 -4.62
N SER A 93 -15.58 3.27 -3.56
CA SER A 93 -17.04 3.42 -3.57
C SER A 93 -17.47 4.89 -3.73
N HIS A 94 -16.72 5.81 -3.13
CA HIS A 94 -16.96 7.25 -3.26
C HIS A 94 -16.72 7.72 -4.71
N LEU A 95 -15.61 7.33 -5.31
CA LEU A 95 -15.29 7.63 -6.72
C LEU A 95 -16.33 7.07 -7.69
N GLN A 96 -16.83 5.85 -7.44
CA GLN A 96 -17.92 5.27 -8.25
C GLN A 96 -19.23 6.07 -8.15
N LYS A 97 -19.55 6.64 -6.99
CA LYS A 97 -20.75 7.45 -6.79
C LYS A 97 -20.65 8.83 -7.39
N THR A 98 -19.47 9.45 -7.34
CA THR A 98 -19.27 10.83 -7.77
C THR A 98 -18.86 10.94 -9.24
N GLY A 99 -18.34 9.86 -9.85
CA GLY A 99 -17.76 9.87 -11.18
C GLY A 99 -16.39 10.53 -11.26
N GLU A 100 -15.79 10.85 -10.10
CA GLU A 100 -14.46 11.46 -10.01
C GLU A 100 -13.35 10.44 -10.17
N SER A 101 -12.16 10.89 -10.58
CA SER A 101 -11.00 10.01 -10.85
C SER A 101 -10.06 9.86 -9.65
N TYR A 102 -10.13 10.75 -8.66
CA TYR A 102 -9.31 10.75 -7.45
C TYR A 102 -10.00 11.54 -6.34
N VAL A 103 -9.48 11.41 -5.13
CA VAL A 103 -9.84 12.21 -3.97
C VAL A 103 -8.61 12.97 -3.48
N PHE A 104 -8.75 13.75 -2.42
CA PHE A 104 -7.64 14.51 -1.87
C PHE A 104 -7.28 14.07 -0.46
N LEU A 105 -5.98 14.15 -0.15
CA LEU A 105 -5.46 14.08 1.21
C LEU A 105 -5.03 15.47 1.63
N ASP A 106 -5.77 16.06 2.56
CA ASP A 106 -5.54 17.41 3.08
C ASP A 106 -4.71 17.37 4.37
N LEU A 107 -3.58 18.08 4.38
CA LEU A 107 -2.65 18.16 5.49
C LEU A 107 -2.78 19.45 6.31
N GLN A 108 -3.74 20.33 5.98
CA GLN A 108 -3.84 21.66 6.62
C GLN A 108 -4.14 21.60 8.13
N ALA A 109 -4.68 20.48 8.63
CA ALA A 109 -4.89 20.28 10.07
C ALA A 109 -3.59 19.96 10.83
N ILE A 110 -2.49 19.67 10.13
CA ILE A 110 -1.20 19.32 10.74
C ILE A 110 -0.29 20.55 10.75
N PRO A 111 0.35 20.90 11.89
CA PRO A 111 1.30 22.01 11.93
C PRO A 111 2.43 21.87 10.90
N PRO A 112 2.76 22.91 10.13
CA PRO A 112 3.76 22.83 9.05
C PRO A 112 5.14 22.35 9.49
N GLU A 113 5.59 22.72 10.69
CA GLU A 113 6.86 22.28 11.27
C GLU A 113 6.85 20.76 11.52
N ARG A 114 5.69 20.19 11.91
CA ARG A 114 5.54 18.76 12.11
C ARG A 114 5.59 18.02 10.78
N ILE A 115 4.96 18.55 9.74
CA ILE A 115 5.04 17.99 8.37
C ILE A 115 6.50 17.98 7.90
N ARG A 116 7.23 19.10 8.06
CA ARG A 116 8.65 19.20 7.67
C ARG A 116 9.54 18.21 8.39
N TYR A 117 9.30 17.99 9.68
CA TYR A 117 10.07 17.05 10.48
C TYR A 117 9.77 15.59 10.14
N ARG A 118 8.47 15.26 10.02
CA ARG A 118 8.03 13.85 9.88
C ARG A 118 8.08 13.33 8.44
N PHE A 119 7.86 14.18 7.45
CA PHE A 119 7.60 13.77 6.07
C PHE A 119 8.46 14.48 5.00
N PRO A 120 9.78 14.65 5.20
CA PRO A 120 10.62 15.39 4.26
C PRO A 120 10.65 14.76 2.85
N ASN A 121 10.57 13.44 2.75
CA ASN A 121 10.53 12.75 1.47
C ASN A 121 9.21 12.98 0.71
N ILE A 122 8.08 13.02 1.42
CA ILE A 122 6.77 13.28 0.82
C ILE A 122 6.75 14.72 0.28
N ILE A 123 7.27 15.69 1.05
CA ILE A 123 7.40 17.08 0.60
C ILE A 123 8.19 17.15 -0.70
N ARG A 124 9.38 16.54 -0.74
CA ARG A 124 10.24 16.54 -1.93
C ARG A 124 9.55 15.95 -3.15
N VAL A 125 8.87 14.82 -2.99
CA VAL A 125 8.17 14.16 -4.11
C VAL A 125 6.99 15.00 -4.57
N CYS A 126 6.16 15.52 -3.67
CA CYS A 126 5.03 16.39 -4.03
C CYS A 126 5.51 17.65 -4.76
N GLN A 127 6.56 18.32 -4.27
CA GLN A 127 7.16 19.49 -4.92
C GLN A 127 7.70 19.19 -6.32
N HIS A 128 8.31 18.01 -6.51
CA HIS A 128 8.78 17.58 -7.84
C HIS A 128 7.65 17.49 -8.88
N TRP A 129 6.43 17.25 -8.41
CA TRP A 129 5.22 17.13 -9.24
C TRP A 129 4.29 18.34 -9.09
N ASP A 130 4.81 19.50 -8.75
CA ASP A 130 4.09 20.77 -8.63
C ASP A 130 2.92 20.75 -7.62
N VAL A 131 2.98 19.89 -6.61
CA VAL A 131 2.04 19.83 -5.50
C VAL A 131 2.66 20.45 -4.26
N ASP A 132 2.28 21.67 -3.92
CA ASP A 132 2.62 22.28 -2.64
C ASP A 132 1.63 21.84 -1.56
N LEU A 133 1.96 20.78 -0.84
CA LEU A 133 1.13 20.19 0.20
C LEU A 133 0.86 21.09 1.43
N PHE A 134 1.52 22.23 1.53
CA PHE A 134 1.24 23.22 2.57
C PHE A 134 0.08 24.16 2.22
N THR A 135 -0.23 24.29 0.93
CA THR A 135 -1.28 25.20 0.43
C THR A 135 -2.40 24.48 -0.31
N LYS A 136 -2.13 23.26 -0.81
CA LYS A 136 -3.09 22.47 -1.58
C LYS A 136 -3.13 21.01 -1.09
N PRO A 137 -4.29 20.37 -1.07
CA PRO A 137 -4.38 18.96 -0.73
C PRO A 137 -3.74 18.10 -1.83
N ILE A 138 -3.22 16.93 -1.44
CA ILE A 138 -2.54 15.99 -2.34
C ILE A 138 -3.59 15.13 -3.05
N PRO A 139 -3.63 15.07 -4.39
CA PRO A 139 -4.52 14.16 -5.11
C PRO A 139 -4.06 12.71 -4.92
N VAL A 140 -4.96 11.82 -4.51
CA VAL A 140 -4.67 10.42 -4.18
C VAL A 140 -5.75 9.46 -4.67
N THR A 141 -5.33 8.22 -5.00
CA THR A 141 -6.23 7.09 -5.24
C THR A 141 -5.65 5.81 -4.62
N PRO A 142 -6.47 4.77 -4.39
CA PRO A 142 -5.95 3.46 -4.06
C PRO A 142 -5.08 2.89 -5.18
N ALA A 143 -3.99 2.20 -4.81
CA ALA A 143 -3.13 1.49 -5.75
C ALA A 143 -2.66 0.15 -5.14
N ALA A 144 -2.44 -0.86 -5.97
CA ALA A 144 -1.87 -2.13 -5.53
C ALA A 144 -0.50 -1.88 -4.88
N HIS A 145 -0.29 -2.47 -3.70
CA HIS A 145 0.86 -2.11 -2.87
C HIS A 145 1.64 -3.32 -2.35
N TYR A 146 0.97 -4.31 -1.79
CA TYR A 146 1.60 -5.47 -1.18
C TYR A 146 0.86 -6.76 -1.50
N TRP A 147 1.59 -7.82 -1.83
CA TRP A 147 1.02 -9.12 -2.11
C TRP A 147 1.20 -10.06 -0.91
N MET A 148 0.10 -10.40 -0.22
CA MET A 148 0.11 -11.31 0.94
C MET A 148 0.17 -12.77 0.53
N GLY A 149 -0.27 -13.09 -0.69
CA GLY A 149 -0.08 -14.40 -1.31
C GLY A 149 1.34 -14.64 -1.78
N GLY A 150 1.59 -15.82 -2.35
CA GLY A 150 2.90 -16.17 -2.88
C GLY A 150 3.22 -17.65 -2.74
N ILE A 151 4.51 -17.99 -2.70
CA ILE A 151 5.00 -19.34 -2.51
C ILE A 151 4.64 -19.82 -1.10
N ALA A 152 3.85 -20.89 -0.99
CA ALA A 152 3.47 -21.43 0.32
C ALA A 152 4.69 -21.96 1.06
N VAL A 153 4.87 -21.50 2.30
CA VAL A 153 5.96 -21.94 3.18
C VAL A 153 5.44 -22.31 4.55
N ASP A 154 6.21 -23.13 5.26
CA ASP A 154 6.05 -23.40 6.68
C ASP A 154 6.78 -22.36 7.55
N THR A 155 6.79 -22.56 8.88
CA THR A 155 7.45 -21.68 9.84
C THR A 155 8.98 -21.68 9.73
N MET A 156 9.57 -22.64 9.00
CA MET A 156 11.01 -22.73 8.72
C MET A 156 11.34 -22.24 7.29
N ASN A 157 10.43 -21.56 6.63
CA ASN A 157 10.55 -21.04 5.26
C ASN A 157 10.68 -22.13 4.17
N GLN A 158 10.41 -23.41 4.50
CA GLN A 158 10.48 -24.51 3.54
C GLN A 158 9.25 -24.48 2.63
N THR A 159 9.48 -24.62 1.34
CA THR A 159 8.40 -24.76 0.36
C THR A 159 7.96 -26.22 0.22
N SER A 160 6.99 -26.51 -0.65
CA SER A 160 6.59 -27.88 -0.99
C SER A 160 7.67 -28.66 -1.75
N ILE A 161 8.75 -28.01 -2.18
CA ILE A 161 9.88 -28.63 -2.89
C ILE A 161 11.06 -28.77 -1.92
N PRO A 162 11.57 -30.01 -1.68
CA PRO A 162 12.74 -30.19 -0.82
C PRO A 162 13.95 -29.37 -1.28
N GLY A 163 14.57 -28.61 -0.35
CA GLY A 163 15.72 -27.76 -0.64
C GLY A 163 15.40 -26.40 -1.25
N LEU A 164 14.12 -26.09 -1.50
CA LEU A 164 13.69 -24.77 -1.93
C LEU A 164 13.04 -24.02 -0.76
N TYR A 165 13.47 -22.81 -0.54
CA TYR A 165 13.00 -21.91 0.51
C TYR A 165 12.51 -20.60 -0.08
N ALA A 166 11.58 -19.91 0.59
CA ALA A 166 11.12 -18.58 0.20
C ALA A 166 10.94 -17.70 1.43
N VAL A 167 11.35 -16.42 1.35
CA VAL A 167 11.32 -15.45 2.44
C VAL A 167 10.86 -14.09 1.91
N GLY A 168 10.19 -13.31 2.75
CA GLY A 168 9.69 -11.98 2.42
C GLY A 168 8.44 -11.99 1.55
N GLU A 169 8.17 -10.93 0.83
CA GLU A 169 6.91 -10.74 0.06
C GLU A 169 6.64 -11.84 -0.98
N THR A 170 7.67 -12.53 -1.46
CA THR A 170 7.48 -13.66 -2.40
C THR A 170 6.92 -14.90 -1.74
N ALA A 171 7.06 -15.02 -0.40
CA ALA A 171 6.55 -16.11 0.40
C ALA A 171 5.15 -15.81 0.94
N SER A 172 4.27 -16.82 0.96
CA SER A 172 3.02 -16.77 1.71
C SER A 172 3.19 -17.55 3.01
N THR A 173 3.53 -16.84 4.09
CA THR A 173 3.64 -17.39 5.45
C THR A 173 2.29 -17.56 6.13
N GLY A 174 1.27 -16.79 5.67
CA GLY A 174 -0.04 -16.70 6.29
C GLY A 174 -0.13 -15.67 7.43
N VAL A 175 0.99 -15.09 7.86
CA VAL A 175 1.04 -14.15 9.00
C VAL A 175 0.22 -12.87 8.78
N HIS A 176 0.04 -12.48 7.53
CA HIS A 176 -0.69 -11.25 7.17
C HIS A 176 -2.18 -11.49 6.87
N GLY A 177 -2.61 -12.74 6.69
CA GLY A 177 -3.98 -13.01 6.24
C GLY A 177 -4.31 -12.24 4.95
N ALA A 178 -5.52 -11.70 4.87
CA ALA A 178 -6.00 -10.94 3.70
C ALA A 178 -5.73 -9.43 3.80
N ASN A 179 -5.16 -8.92 4.90
CA ASN A 179 -4.94 -7.48 5.11
C ASN A 179 -3.74 -7.23 6.03
N ARG A 180 -2.57 -6.97 5.44
CA ARG A 180 -1.32 -6.77 6.16
C ARG A 180 -1.34 -5.51 7.01
N LEU A 181 -0.92 -5.61 8.26
CA LEU A 181 -0.69 -4.47 9.13
C LEU A 181 0.54 -3.67 8.65
N ALA A 182 0.44 -2.34 8.73
CA ALA A 182 1.52 -1.44 8.28
C ALA A 182 2.87 -1.81 8.90
N SER A 183 3.93 -1.79 8.08
CA SER A 183 5.33 -2.11 8.42
C SER A 183 5.62 -3.55 8.83
N ASN A 184 4.62 -4.42 9.02
CA ASN A 184 4.80 -5.79 9.49
C ASN A 184 5.59 -6.66 8.51
N SER A 185 5.54 -6.34 7.20
CA SER A 185 6.32 -7.07 6.19
C SER A 185 7.83 -6.93 6.36
N LEU A 186 8.32 -5.78 6.84
CA LEU A 186 9.75 -5.61 7.12
C LEU A 186 10.20 -6.48 8.30
N LEU A 187 9.36 -6.58 9.33
CA LEU A 187 9.62 -7.47 10.47
C LEU A 187 9.62 -8.93 10.03
N GLU A 188 8.64 -9.33 9.21
CA GLU A 188 8.58 -10.66 8.61
C GLU A 188 9.87 -10.99 7.86
N CYS A 189 10.31 -10.11 6.93
CA CYS A 189 11.55 -10.33 6.19
C CYS A 189 12.75 -10.59 7.10
N VAL A 190 12.93 -9.79 8.15
CA VAL A 190 14.08 -9.91 9.06
C VAL A 190 13.99 -11.18 9.91
N VAL A 191 12.83 -11.43 10.53
CA VAL A 191 12.64 -12.58 11.43
C VAL A 191 12.77 -13.90 10.68
N TYR A 192 12.06 -14.06 9.57
CA TYR A 192 12.09 -15.30 8.80
C TYR A 192 13.44 -15.52 8.07
N ALA A 193 14.11 -14.44 7.62
CA ALA A 193 15.46 -14.58 7.07
C ALA A 193 16.47 -15.03 8.13
N ALA A 194 16.37 -14.51 9.35
CA ALA A 194 17.23 -14.94 10.46
C ALA A 194 17.00 -16.41 10.87
N GLN A 195 15.80 -16.94 10.68
CA GLN A 195 15.51 -18.37 10.93
C GLN A 195 16.09 -19.31 9.86
N LEU A 196 16.31 -18.78 8.65
CA LEU A 196 16.85 -19.54 7.53
C LEU A 196 18.40 -19.60 7.54
N ALA A 197 19.06 -18.65 8.18
CA ALA A 197 20.52 -18.54 8.26
C ALA A 197 21.13 -19.57 9.22
#